data_3e7ac848d4f39336b1ae4faefe47d2fb
#
_entry.id   3e7ac848d4f39336b1ae4faefe47d2fb
#
_cell.length_a   1.000
_cell.length_b   1.000
_cell.length_c   1.000
_cell.angle_alpha   90.00
_cell.angle_beta   90.00
_cell.angle_gamma   90.00
#
_symmetry.space_group_name_H-M   'P 1'
#
loop_
_entity.id
_entity.type
_entity.pdbx_description
1 polymer ?
#
loop_
_entity_poly.entity_id
_entity_poly.type
_entity_poly.pdbx_seq_one_letter_code
_entity_poly.pdbx_strand_id
1 'polypeptide(L)'
;GCGYAGCDALPEAIAKGEAKPSACPVGGAAVAQKISEVMGLPADTFVRKVAFVKCSGSCDKTRFDYNYQGAESCYQVSLAPGRGPKSCAYGCLGLGSCAKACPFDAIHVVNGRAVVSREDCKACGKCVETCPHNLIELIPYDAPYMVRCFSQEKGRKVREMCDAGCIGCGICQKNCPAGAITLKNNIPHIG
;
A
#
# COMPACT_ATOMS: atom_id res chain seq x y z
N GLY A 1 0.84 11.58 -8.13
CA GLY A 1 -0.37 11.60 -8.78
C GLY A 1 -0.62 10.67 -9.96
N CYS A 2 -0.96 11.23 -11.10
CA CYS A 2 -1.23 10.48 -12.34
C CYS A 2 0.04 10.13 -13.15
N GLY A 3 1.22 10.45 -12.67
CA GLY A 3 2.49 10.22 -13.39
C GLY A 3 2.91 11.34 -14.33
N TYR A 4 2.11 12.39 -14.45
CA TYR A 4 2.39 13.56 -15.28
C TYR A 4 2.89 14.75 -14.45
N ALA A 5 3.65 15.66 -15.07
CA ALA A 5 4.30 16.79 -14.40
C ALA A 5 3.32 17.80 -13.77
N GLY A 6 2.06 17.80 -14.20
CA GLY A 6 1.01 18.69 -13.68
C GLY A 6 -0.36 18.32 -14.21
N CYS A 7 -1.38 19.04 -13.73
CA CYS A 7 -2.75 18.84 -14.22
C CYS A 7 -2.93 19.22 -15.69
N ASP A 8 -2.06 20.08 -16.23
CA ASP A 8 -2.11 20.52 -17.63
C ASP A 8 -1.49 19.51 -18.61
N ALA A 9 -0.48 18.75 -18.14
CA ALA A 9 0.19 17.74 -18.98
C ALA A 9 -0.66 16.49 -19.25
N LEU A 10 -1.59 16.15 -18.36
CA LEU A 10 -2.47 14.99 -18.56
C LEU A 10 -3.49 15.20 -19.68
N PRO A 11 -4.24 16.33 -19.77
CA PRO A 11 -5.11 16.62 -20.91
C PRO A 11 -4.41 16.57 -22.26
N GLU A 12 -3.20 17.12 -22.34
CA GLU A 12 -2.39 17.05 -23.57
C GLU A 12 -2.07 15.59 -23.97
N ALA A 13 -1.68 14.76 -23.00
CA ALA A 13 -1.40 13.35 -23.25
C ALA A 13 -2.66 12.59 -23.68
N ILE A 14 -3.84 12.93 -23.11
CA ILE A 14 -5.13 12.36 -23.52
C ILE A 14 -5.48 12.79 -24.94
N ALA A 15 -5.28 14.07 -25.28
CA ALA A 15 -5.55 14.60 -26.62
C ALA A 15 -4.66 13.95 -27.71
N LYS A 16 -3.41 13.57 -27.34
CA LYS A 16 -2.49 12.83 -28.22
C LYS A 16 -2.75 11.32 -28.25
N GLY A 17 -3.67 10.80 -27.44
CA GLY A 17 -3.94 9.36 -27.33
C GLY A 17 -2.89 8.57 -26.51
N GLU A 18 -1.99 9.27 -25.82
CA GLU A 18 -0.93 8.68 -24.99
C GLU A 18 -1.42 8.27 -23.59
N ALA A 19 -2.56 8.84 -23.15
CA ALA A 19 -3.19 8.56 -21.87
C ALA A 19 -4.70 8.31 -22.03
N LYS A 20 -5.24 7.51 -21.12
CA LYS A 20 -6.68 7.23 -21.06
C LYS A 20 -7.42 8.35 -20.31
N PRO A 21 -8.72 8.63 -20.62
CA PRO A 21 -9.55 9.56 -19.86
C PRO A 21 -9.59 9.24 -18.35
N SER A 22 -9.51 7.95 -17.98
CA SER A 22 -9.51 7.46 -16.59
C SER A 22 -8.16 7.58 -15.87
N ALA A 23 -7.12 8.14 -16.47
CA ALA A 23 -5.77 8.18 -15.90
C ALA A 23 -5.62 9.10 -14.67
N CYS A 24 -6.61 9.98 -14.38
CA CYS A 24 -6.58 10.82 -13.18
C CYS A 24 -7.21 10.11 -11.97
N PRO A 25 -6.43 9.60 -11.00
CA PRO A 25 -6.98 8.90 -9.84
C PRO A 25 -7.76 9.82 -8.90
N VAL A 26 -7.40 11.11 -8.84
CA VAL A 26 -8.06 12.11 -7.99
C VAL A 26 -9.41 12.55 -8.58
N GLY A 27 -9.49 12.68 -9.91
CA GLY A 27 -10.72 13.05 -10.61
C GLY A 27 -11.79 11.96 -10.58
N GLY A 28 -11.36 10.71 -10.53
CA GLY A 28 -12.25 9.56 -10.47
C GLY A 28 -13.15 9.39 -11.70
N ALA A 29 -14.21 8.60 -11.55
CA ALA A 29 -15.12 8.25 -12.64
C ALA A 29 -15.84 9.47 -13.25
N ALA A 30 -16.25 10.44 -12.42
CA ALA A 30 -16.98 11.62 -12.89
C ALA A 30 -16.14 12.49 -13.84
N VAL A 31 -14.85 12.67 -13.55
CA VAL A 31 -13.93 13.43 -14.42
C VAL A 31 -13.59 12.60 -15.66
N ALA A 32 -13.35 11.31 -15.52
CA ALA A 32 -13.09 10.43 -16.66
C ALA A 32 -14.24 10.44 -17.68
N GLN A 33 -15.49 10.39 -17.20
CA GLN A 33 -16.68 10.47 -18.06
C GLN A 33 -16.76 11.81 -18.78
N LYS A 34 -16.61 12.95 -18.10
CA LYS A 34 -16.62 14.28 -18.72
C LYS A 34 -15.53 14.43 -19.78
N ILE A 35 -14.32 13.91 -19.52
CA ILE A 35 -13.23 13.93 -20.50
C ILE A 35 -13.62 13.09 -21.72
N SER A 36 -14.19 11.90 -21.53
CA SER A 36 -14.64 11.03 -22.63
C SER A 36 -15.70 11.70 -23.48
N GLU A 37 -16.68 12.39 -22.87
CA GLU A 37 -17.74 13.14 -23.55
C GLU A 37 -17.15 14.28 -24.41
N VAL A 38 -16.25 15.10 -23.84
CA VAL A 38 -15.61 16.21 -24.54
C VAL A 38 -14.73 15.75 -25.69
N MET A 39 -14.02 14.64 -25.51
CA MET A 39 -13.07 14.09 -26.50
C MET A 39 -13.75 13.18 -27.54
N GLY A 40 -15.05 12.86 -27.38
CA GLY A 40 -15.74 11.89 -28.24
C GLY A 40 -15.16 10.46 -28.14
N LEU A 41 -14.54 10.13 -26.99
CA LEU A 41 -13.95 8.83 -26.75
C LEU A 41 -14.95 7.89 -26.07
N PRO A 42 -14.83 6.57 -26.27
CA PRO A 42 -15.67 5.62 -25.56
C PRO A 42 -15.42 5.76 -24.04
N ALA A 43 -16.49 5.57 -23.26
CA ALA A 43 -16.39 5.59 -21.79
C ALA A 43 -15.40 4.52 -21.31
N ASP A 44 -14.35 4.96 -20.65
CA ASP A 44 -13.35 4.05 -20.09
C ASP A 44 -13.76 3.62 -18.68
N THR A 45 -13.52 2.35 -18.35
CA THR A 45 -13.86 1.80 -17.04
C THR A 45 -12.90 2.31 -15.97
N PHE A 46 -13.36 3.24 -15.15
CA PHE A 46 -12.60 3.71 -14.01
C PHE A 46 -12.67 2.71 -12.85
N VAL A 47 -11.56 2.05 -12.55
CA VAL A 47 -11.44 1.20 -11.37
C VAL A 47 -10.91 2.04 -10.22
N ARG A 48 -11.78 2.35 -9.24
CA ARG A 48 -11.35 3.04 -8.01
C ARG A 48 -10.31 2.20 -7.28
N LYS A 49 -9.18 2.82 -6.97
CA LYS A 49 -8.12 2.19 -6.18
C LYS A 49 -7.96 2.90 -4.84
N VAL A 50 -7.35 2.21 -3.88
CA VAL A 50 -6.97 2.75 -2.57
C VAL A 50 -5.62 2.22 -2.17
N ALA A 51 -4.90 2.99 -1.35
CA ALA A 51 -3.66 2.51 -0.74
C ALA A 51 -3.98 1.44 0.31
N PHE A 52 -3.15 0.41 0.35
CA PHE A 52 -3.26 -0.69 1.29
C PHE A 52 -1.91 -0.96 1.94
N VAL A 53 -1.88 -1.07 3.28
CA VAL A 53 -0.67 -1.34 4.06
C VAL A 53 -0.57 -2.82 4.36
N LYS A 54 0.44 -3.49 3.83
CA LYS A 54 0.71 -4.93 4.00
C LYS A 54 1.37 -5.25 5.35
N CYS A 55 0.82 -4.72 6.44
CA CYS A 55 1.28 -5.00 7.79
C CYS A 55 0.13 -4.90 8.80
N SER A 56 -0.02 -5.92 9.65
CA SER A 56 -0.94 -5.93 10.79
C SER A 56 -0.21 -5.87 12.13
N GLY A 57 1.13 -5.73 12.13
CA GLY A 57 1.96 -5.67 13.33
C GLY A 57 1.88 -4.32 14.03
N SER A 58 0.85 -4.13 14.84
CA SER A 58 0.75 -3.02 15.81
C SER A 58 1.70 -3.23 17.00
N CYS A 59 1.89 -2.22 17.85
CA CYS A 59 2.83 -2.28 18.97
C CYS A 59 2.50 -3.39 19.98
N ASP A 60 1.23 -3.71 20.14
CA ASP A 60 0.74 -4.80 21.00
C ASP A 60 0.97 -6.21 20.42
N LYS A 61 1.21 -6.32 19.11
CA LYS A 61 1.36 -7.60 18.40
C LYS A 61 2.78 -7.88 17.91
N THR A 62 3.66 -6.90 17.96
CA THR A 62 5.04 -7.04 17.49
C THR A 62 6.02 -6.91 18.64
N ARG A 63 7.17 -7.60 18.55
CA ARG A 63 8.26 -7.47 19.52
C ARG A 63 9.20 -6.35 19.09
N PHE A 64 9.92 -5.79 20.06
CA PHE A 64 10.95 -4.77 19.86
C PHE A 64 12.29 -5.32 20.34
N ASP A 65 13.33 -5.17 19.52
CA ASP A 65 14.67 -5.62 19.85
C ASP A 65 15.43 -4.58 20.67
N TYR A 66 15.06 -3.29 20.51
CA TYR A 66 15.65 -2.17 21.24
C TYR A 66 14.73 -0.94 21.25
N ASN A 67 15.04 0.00 22.13
CA ASN A 67 14.40 1.32 22.15
C ASN A 67 15.14 2.27 21.21
N TYR A 68 14.48 2.72 20.15
CA TYR A 68 15.05 3.69 19.22
C TYR A 68 14.92 5.11 19.79
N GLN A 69 16.05 5.83 19.80
CA GLN A 69 16.12 7.25 20.10
C GLN A 69 16.79 7.95 18.91
N GLY A 70 16.10 8.85 18.26
CA GLY A 70 16.61 9.54 17.06
C GLY A 70 15.52 10.21 16.28
N ALA A 71 15.82 10.52 15.00
CA ALA A 71 14.88 11.22 14.13
C ALA A 71 13.61 10.42 13.86
N GLU A 72 12.46 11.06 13.91
CA GLU A 72 11.15 10.49 13.65
C GLU A 72 10.85 10.41 12.14
N SER A 73 11.70 9.69 11.43
CA SER A 73 11.57 9.44 9.98
C SER A 73 11.69 7.95 9.69
N CYS A 74 10.69 7.38 9.00
CA CYS A 74 10.74 5.97 8.60
C CYS A 74 11.99 5.66 7.76
N TYR A 75 12.44 6.58 6.90
CA TYR A 75 13.63 6.38 6.10
C TYR A 75 14.88 6.25 7.00
N GLN A 76 15.09 7.19 7.91
CA GLN A 76 16.26 7.17 8.80
C GLN A 76 16.27 5.95 9.71
N VAL A 77 15.11 5.59 10.27
CA VAL A 77 14.99 4.40 11.11
C VAL A 77 15.21 3.11 10.31
N SER A 78 14.86 3.07 9.04
CA SER A 78 15.11 1.91 8.19
C SER A 78 16.60 1.63 7.93
N LEU A 79 17.49 2.60 8.21
CA LEU A 79 18.95 2.45 8.14
C LEU A 79 19.56 1.93 9.46
N ALA A 80 18.79 1.90 10.55
CA ALA A 80 19.22 1.38 11.84
C ALA A 80 19.34 -0.16 11.81
N PRO A 81 20.07 -0.77 12.77
CA PRO A 81 20.18 -2.23 12.86
C PRO A 81 18.81 -2.92 12.81
N GLY A 82 18.74 -4.07 12.13
CA GLY A 82 17.49 -4.81 11.93
C GLY A 82 16.44 -4.08 11.05
N ARG A 83 16.82 -2.98 10.40
CA ARG A 83 15.93 -2.09 9.64
C ARG A 83 14.88 -1.39 10.52
N GLY A 84 15.20 -1.22 11.79
CA GLY A 84 14.36 -0.55 12.78
C GLY A 84 14.20 -1.33 14.08
N PRO A 85 13.57 -0.73 15.09
CA PRO A 85 13.52 -1.31 16.43
C PRO A 85 12.58 -2.51 16.58
N LYS A 86 11.64 -2.70 15.65
CA LYS A 86 10.76 -3.88 15.66
C LYS A 86 11.52 -5.12 15.20
N SER A 87 11.33 -6.26 15.86
CA SER A 87 11.96 -7.54 15.50
C SER A 87 11.66 -7.99 14.08
N CYS A 88 10.54 -7.53 13.49
CA CYS A 88 10.20 -7.77 12.10
C CYS A 88 10.84 -6.71 11.18
N ALA A 89 11.94 -7.06 10.50
CA ALA A 89 12.63 -6.19 9.55
C ALA A 89 11.79 -5.77 8.31
N TYR A 90 10.65 -6.41 8.11
CA TYR A 90 9.71 -6.13 7.01
C TYR A 90 8.49 -5.34 7.47
N GLY A 91 8.34 -5.10 8.76
CA GLY A 91 7.15 -4.50 9.36
C GLY A 91 7.04 -2.99 9.19
N CYS A 92 5.86 -2.45 9.46
CA CYS A 92 5.64 -1.00 9.51
C CYS A 92 6.38 -0.41 10.72
N LEU A 93 7.21 0.62 10.49
CA LEU A 93 7.98 1.32 11.54
C LEU A 93 7.10 2.19 12.44
N GLY A 94 5.94 2.63 11.93
CA GLY A 94 4.96 3.36 12.74
C GLY A 94 5.24 4.84 12.97
N LEU A 95 6.21 5.44 12.28
CA LEU A 95 6.60 6.85 12.47
C LEU A 95 5.85 7.85 11.57
N GLY A 96 4.93 7.36 10.73
CA GLY A 96 4.00 8.23 10.00
C GLY A 96 4.56 9.01 8.83
N SER A 97 5.74 8.66 8.25
CA SER A 97 6.23 9.36 7.05
C SER A 97 5.22 9.32 5.90
N CYS A 98 4.51 8.20 5.71
CA CYS A 98 3.44 8.07 4.73
C CYS A 98 2.19 8.92 5.06
N ALA A 99 1.89 9.13 6.34
CA ALA A 99 0.81 10.01 6.78
C ALA A 99 1.16 11.48 6.51
N LYS A 100 2.39 11.90 6.86
CA LYS A 100 2.89 13.25 6.57
C LYS A 100 2.93 13.55 5.06
N ALA A 101 3.16 12.54 4.22
CA ALA A 101 3.17 12.69 2.77
C ALA A 101 1.78 12.68 2.13
N CYS A 102 0.72 12.32 2.86
CA CYS A 102 -0.63 12.22 2.34
C CYS A 102 -1.33 13.60 2.26
N PRO A 103 -1.60 14.14 1.07
CA PRO A 103 -2.24 15.45 0.95
C PRO A 103 -3.76 15.42 1.23
N PHE A 104 -4.32 14.23 1.46
CA PHE A 104 -5.77 14.01 1.66
C PHE A 104 -6.08 13.57 3.09
N ASP A 105 -5.11 13.58 3.98
CA ASP A 105 -5.23 13.11 5.37
C ASP A 105 -5.87 11.71 5.50
N ALA A 106 -5.65 10.86 4.50
CA ALA A 106 -6.25 9.53 4.41
C ALA A 106 -5.42 8.44 5.12
N ILE A 107 -4.29 8.78 5.76
CA ILE A 107 -3.43 7.82 6.44
C ILE A 107 -3.09 8.32 7.84
N HIS A 108 -3.37 7.48 8.83
CA HIS A 108 -3.08 7.76 10.22
C HIS A 108 -2.21 6.66 10.83
N VAL A 109 -1.43 7.00 11.86
CA VAL A 109 -0.70 5.99 12.64
C VAL A 109 -1.55 5.61 13.84
N VAL A 110 -1.96 4.36 13.88
CA VAL A 110 -2.75 3.78 14.98
C VAL A 110 -1.98 2.64 15.59
N ASN A 111 -1.69 2.74 16.88
CA ASN A 111 -0.94 1.74 17.63
C ASN A 111 0.36 1.31 16.93
N GLY A 112 1.16 2.31 16.46
CA GLY A 112 2.47 2.09 15.83
C GLY A 112 2.45 1.41 14.47
N ARG A 113 1.33 1.49 13.73
CA ARG A 113 1.24 1.11 12.32
C ARG A 113 0.39 2.08 11.51
N ALA A 114 0.70 2.22 10.24
CA ALA A 114 -0.11 3.03 9.33
C ALA A 114 -1.44 2.33 9.00
N VAL A 115 -2.53 3.10 9.03
CA VAL A 115 -3.89 2.69 8.66
C VAL A 115 -4.43 3.68 7.64
N VAL A 116 -5.06 3.20 6.59
CA VAL A 116 -5.63 4.00 5.50
C VAL A 116 -7.15 4.05 5.63
N SER A 117 -7.72 5.27 5.59
CA SER A 117 -9.14 5.49 5.33
C SER A 117 -9.39 5.24 3.83
N ARG A 118 -10.23 4.25 3.52
CA ARG A 118 -10.57 3.90 2.13
C ARG A 118 -11.39 4.99 1.46
N GLU A 119 -12.25 5.64 2.23
CA GLU A 119 -13.17 6.68 1.77
C GLU A 119 -12.42 7.92 1.31
N ASP A 120 -11.43 8.36 2.10
CA ASP A 120 -10.67 9.58 1.86
C ASP A 120 -9.51 9.38 0.88
N CYS A 121 -9.06 8.13 0.71
CA CYS A 121 -7.93 7.81 -0.16
C CYS A 121 -8.27 8.06 -1.63
N LYS A 122 -7.43 8.87 -2.29
CA LYS A 122 -7.51 9.20 -3.72
C LYS A 122 -6.48 8.43 -4.58
N ALA A 123 -5.85 7.39 -4.04
CA ALA A 123 -4.87 6.54 -4.75
C ALA A 123 -3.74 7.31 -5.45
N CYS A 124 -3.31 8.45 -4.91
CA CYS A 124 -2.31 9.31 -5.55
C CYS A 124 -0.88 8.73 -5.57
N GLY A 125 -0.60 7.64 -4.85
CA GLY A 125 0.69 6.94 -4.84
C GLY A 125 1.77 7.52 -3.93
N LYS A 126 1.67 8.75 -3.42
CA LYS A 126 2.73 9.39 -2.61
C LYS A 126 3.18 8.54 -1.40
N CYS A 127 2.25 7.89 -0.72
CA CYS A 127 2.56 7.01 0.41
C CYS A 127 3.31 5.73 -0.03
N VAL A 128 3.09 5.25 -1.25
CA VAL A 128 3.80 4.09 -1.82
C VAL A 128 5.27 4.44 -1.98
N GLU A 129 5.57 5.58 -2.59
CA GLU A 129 6.93 6.09 -2.83
C GLU A 129 7.67 6.42 -1.51
N THR A 130 6.91 6.90 -0.51
CA THR A 130 7.49 7.31 0.79
C THR A 130 7.86 6.13 1.69
N CYS A 131 7.30 4.94 1.47
CA CYS A 131 7.50 3.81 2.38
C CYS A 131 8.84 3.09 2.15
N PRO A 132 9.85 3.18 3.06
CA PRO A 132 11.16 2.56 2.84
C PRO A 132 11.12 1.03 2.88
N HIS A 133 10.06 0.44 3.46
CA HIS A 133 9.84 -1.00 3.50
C HIS A 133 8.94 -1.53 2.37
N ASN A 134 8.50 -0.67 1.44
CA ASN A 134 7.62 -1.03 0.32
C ASN A 134 6.33 -1.77 0.75
N LEU A 135 5.76 -1.33 1.88
CA LEU A 135 4.59 -1.96 2.49
C LEU A 135 3.27 -1.51 1.90
N ILE A 136 3.27 -0.45 1.10
CA ILE A 136 2.04 0.17 0.62
C ILE A 136 1.91 -0.09 -0.86
N GLU A 137 0.74 -0.56 -1.27
CA GLU A 137 0.39 -0.79 -2.67
C GLU A 137 -1.01 -0.22 -2.95
N LEU A 138 -1.32 0.01 -4.22
CA LEU A 138 -2.63 0.42 -4.66
C LEU A 138 -3.43 -0.81 -5.08
N ILE A 139 -4.53 -1.06 -4.39
CA ILE A 139 -5.45 -2.17 -4.68
C ILE A 139 -6.82 -1.64 -5.13
N PRO A 140 -7.65 -2.44 -5.82
CA PRO A 140 -9.04 -2.08 -6.06
C PRO A 140 -9.77 -1.76 -4.75
N TYR A 141 -10.64 -0.75 -4.78
CA TYR A 141 -11.38 -0.31 -3.59
C TYR A 141 -12.25 -1.41 -2.98
N ASP A 142 -12.86 -2.21 -3.82
CA ASP A 142 -13.78 -3.30 -3.51
C ASP A 142 -13.07 -4.67 -3.40
N ALA A 143 -11.72 -4.70 -3.40
CA ALA A 143 -10.97 -5.95 -3.23
C ALA A 143 -11.43 -6.70 -1.96
N PRO A 144 -12.03 -7.91 -2.09
CA PRO A 144 -12.64 -8.62 -0.97
C PRO A 144 -11.60 -9.28 -0.08
N TYR A 145 -10.46 -9.66 -0.64
CA TYR A 145 -9.39 -10.38 0.05
C TYR A 145 -8.06 -9.69 -0.13
N MET A 146 -7.25 -9.66 0.93
CA MET A 146 -5.93 -9.05 0.90
C MET A 146 -5.00 -9.66 1.96
N VAL A 147 -3.70 -9.72 1.65
CA VAL A 147 -2.68 -10.25 2.55
C VAL A 147 -2.08 -9.12 3.37
N ARG A 148 -2.28 -9.14 4.69
CA ARG A 148 -1.82 -8.10 5.62
C ARG A 148 -0.49 -8.44 6.29
N CYS A 149 0.41 -9.07 5.57
CA CYS A 149 1.76 -9.36 6.03
C CYS A 149 2.73 -9.34 4.86
N PHE A 150 3.92 -8.80 5.07
CA PHE A 150 4.98 -8.72 4.07
C PHE A 150 6.29 -9.36 4.57
N SER A 151 6.25 -10.05 5.70
CA SER A 151 7.41 -10.77 6.24
C SER A 151 7.79 -11.94 5.33
N GLN A 152 9.06 -12.00 4.96
CA GLN A 152 9.62 -13.10 4.19
C GLN A 152 10.14 -14.24 5.08
N GLU A 153 10.05 -14.07 6.38
CA GLU A 153 10.40 -15.09 7.36
C GLU A 153 9.34 -16.20 7.41
N LYS A 154 9.68 -17.32 8.01
CA LYS A 154 8.83 -18.52 7.99
C LYS A 154 8.65 -19.14 9.37
N GLY A 155 7.47 -19.71 9.59
CA GLY A 155 7.20 -20.59 10.72
C GLY A 155 7.45 -19.95 12.08
N ARG A 156 8.32 -20.58 12.87
CA ARG A 156 8.66 -20.20 14.25
C ARG A 156 9.19 -18.78 14.36
N LYS A 157 10.07 -18.37 13.46
CA LYS A 157 10.69 -17.04 13.49
C LYS A 157 9.65 -15.91 13.40
N VAL A 158 8.62 -16.09 12.57
CA VAL A 158 7.51 -15.12 12.50
C VAL A 158 6.77 -15.04 13.83
N ARG A 159 6.48 -16.18 14.46
CA ARG A 159 5.76 -16.21 15.75
C ARG A 159 6.54 -15.55 16.89
N GLU A 160 7.87 -15.64 16.84
CA GLU A 160 8.76 -14.97 17.81
C GLU A 160 8.78 -13.45 17.63
N MET A 161 8.53 -12.95 16.41
CA MET A 161 8.59 -11.52 16.08
C MET A 161 7.22 -10.83 16.14
N CYS A 162 6.12 -11.51 15.76
CA CYS A 162 4.83 -10.86 15.56
C CYS A 162 3.66 -11.86 15.65
N ASP A 163 2.71 -11.59 16.52
CA ASP A 163 1.51 -12.43 16.70
C ASP A 163 0.51 -12.30 15.53
N ALA A 164 0.58 -11.21 14.76
CA ALA A 164 -0.23 -10.99 13.56
C ALA A 164 0.47 -11.43 12.26
N GLY A 165 1.67 -12.03 12.36
CA GLY A 165 2.49 -12.39 11.20
C GLY A 165 1.98 -13.61 10.45
N CYS A 166 2.08 -13.58 9.12
CA CYS A 166 1.84 -14.76 8.29
C CYS A 166 3.05 -15.69 8.36
N ILE A 167 2.86 -16.92 8.80
CA ILE A 167 3.94 -17.92 8.96
C ILE A 167 4.35 -18.62 7.67
N GLY A 168 3.76 -18.28 6.53
CA GLY A 168 4.08 -18.87 5.23
C GLY A 168 3.75 -20.37 5.13
N CYS A 169 2.72 -20.85 5.83
CA CYS A 169 2.41 -22.29 5.90
C CYS A 169 1.79 -22.88 4.64
N GLY A 170 1.31 -22.04 3.69
CA GLY A 170 0.72 -22.49 2.43
C GLY A 170 -0.70 -23.07 2.53
N ILE A 171 -1.34 -23.08 3.70
CA ILE A 171 -2.71 -23.61 3.87
C ILE A 171 -3.70 -22.85 2.99
N CYS A 172 -3.59 -21.53 2.90
CA CYS A 172 -4.46 -20.69 2.06
C CYS A 172 -4.32 -21.06 0.56
N GLN A 173 -3.11 -21.35 0.09
CA GLN A 173 -2.86 -21.80 -1.27
C GLN A 173 -3.49 -23.16 -1.55
N LYS A 174 -3.31 -24.11 -0.63
CA LYS A 174 -3.83 -25.47 -0.78
C LYS A 174 -5.36 -25.53 -0.77
N ASN A 175 -6.00 -24.66 -0.01
CA ASN A 175 -7.46 -24.65 0.19
C ASN A 175 -8.18 -23.58 -0.65
N CYS A 176 -7.49 -22.89 -1.57
CA CYS A 176 -8.13 -21.91 -2.43
C CYS A 176 -8.90 -22.62 -3.56
N PRO A 177 -10.24 -22.57 -3.61
CA PRO A 177 -11.02 -23.28 -4.64
C PRO A 177 -10.81 -22.68 -6.05
N ALA A 178 -10.46 -21.39 -6.11
CA ALA A 178 -10.18 -20.69 -7.37
C ALA A 178 -8.73 -20.84 -7.84
N GLY A 179 -7.83 -21.47 -7.06
CA GLY A 179 -6.40 -21.53 -7.37
C GLY A 179 -5.69 -20.17 -7.43
N ALA A 180 -6.35 -19.11 -6.96
CA ALA A 180 -5.88 -17.73 -7.09
C ALA A 180 -4.78 -17.33 -6.09
N ILE A 181 -4.34 -18.23 -5.21
CA ILE A 181 -3.32 -17.91 -4.19
C ILE A 181 -2.03 -18.65 -4.50
N THR A 182 -0.94 -17.88 -4.65
CA THR A 182 0.41 -18.42 -4.82
C THR A 182 1.33 -17.91 -3.71
N LEU A 183 2.25 -18.75 -3.24
CA LEU A 183 3.29 -18.32 -2.30
C LEU A 183 4.54 -17.92 -3.08
N LYS A 184 5.02 -16.70 -2.83
CA LYS A 184 6.35 -16.22 -3.28
C LYS A 184 7.09 -15.65 -2.08
N ASN A 185 8.32 -16.08 -1.83
CA ASN A 185 9.12 -15.64 -0.68
C ASN A 185 8.37 -15.75 0.67
N ASN A 186 7.66 -16.85 0.90
CA ASN A 186 6.81 -17.13 2.06
C ASN A 186 5.60 -16.16 2.23
N ILE A 187 5.32 -15.32 1.24
CA ILE A 187 4.18 -14.38 1.24
C ILE A 187 3.11 -14.92 0.30
N PRO A 188 1.85 -15.03 0.73
CA PRO A 188 0.75 -15.33 -0.16
C PRO A 188 0.47 -14.13 -1.09
N HIS A 189 0.30 -14.40 -2.36
CA HIS A 189 -0.16 -13.44 -3.37
C HIS A 189 -1.50 -13.93 -3.92
N ILE A 190 -2.42 -12.99 -4.08
CA ILE A 190 -3.76 -13.24 -4.65
C ILE A 190 -3.73 -12.66 -6.06
N GLY A 191 -3.96 -13.52 -7.05
CA GLY A 191 -3.99 -13.18 -8.48
C GLY A 191 -5.39 -13.08 -9.05
#